data_85e49180805c015c4e60af3c7cd8bd77
#
_entry.id   85e49180805c015c4e60af3c7cd8bd77
#
_cell.length_a   1.000
_cell.length_b   1.000
_cell.length_c   1.000
_cell.angle_alpha   90.00
_cell.angle_beta   90.00
_cell.angle_gamma   90.00
#
_symmetry.space_group_name_H-M   'P 1'
#
loop_
_entity.id
_entity.type
_entity.pdbx_description
1 polymer ?
#
loop_
_entity_poly.entity_id
_entity_poly.type
_entity_poly.pdbx_seq_one_letter_code
_entity_poly.pdbx_strand_id
1 'polypeptide(L)'
;MIASLTRHVLRGVVRALATRSARATLLVLLIALPAPADAQLEVTMYRSWTPPNATVVHGLFRVDGAMLGTGAECAYRVRLSVIDSAGTPLVNNEWEGRCPAQRDGTPAGALEMFQFAVVPASYTVLVTVTPQNGGTPVSATVPLESLPADAVTSDLILARAAGWADSATTVQYTIRRGQLGLAAASEIVADEQRPQIAYYLEIYPTADAPMTGTLTGIVRRPDGKQLVQIPLQNLQAVAASKPLVANIPLDGLAPGDYVFETRLELSDTTIVRSHPFRMEGMLSQQAQPTPAPQPGTGYFWTLSPEQLRELFDPVIVTLQRQADRELFQNLNPDGKRRFLQQYFGGVEPTAGGDGDNPLDQYLKRVHHVQREYVERQGGLEGWRTDRGRIYLKRGDPNNRVSRPLPPAGAAPYEIWQHTVPSNYVYVFVDEARIGSYRLVYTNDPLETSLPDWERRISSDAAEELMRMGIPVRIRNQ
;
A
#
# COMPACT_ATOMS: atom_id res chain seq x y z
N MET A 1 -13.46 40.77 41.52
CA MET A 1 -13.36 39.93 42.72
C MET A 1 -13.84 38.54 42.28
N ILE A 2 -12.95 37.71 41.85
CA ILE A 2 -12.90 36.26 41.69
C ILE A 2 -11.75 35.97 40.68
N ALA A 3 -10.57 36.04 41.22
CA ALA A 3 -9.35 35.53 40.61
C ALA A 3 -8.48 35.02 41.76
N SER A 4 -8.61 33.75 42.04
CA SER A 4 -7.67 33.01 42.92
C SER A 4 -8.30 31.67 43.29
N LEU A 5 -8.03 30.63 42.51
CA LEU A 5 -8.13 29.24 42.99
C LEU A 5 -7.77 28.28 41.83
N THR A 6 -6.50 28.27 41.47
CA THR A 6 -5.91 27.08 40.71
C THR A 6 -4.39 27.14 40.74
N ARG A 7 -3.82 27.09 41.95
CA ARG A 7 -2.40 26.85 42.14
C ARG A 7 -2.20 26.11 43.45
N HIS A 8 -2.54 24.84 43.52
CA HIS A 8 -2.08 23.94 44.59
C HIS A 8 -2.61 22.52 44.31
N VAL A 9 -2.12 21.84 43.32
CA VAL A 9 -2.05 20.37 43.29
C VAL A 9 -1.00 19.99 42.24
N LEU A 10 0.26 20.18 42.53
CA LEU A 10 1.39 19.52 41.82
C LEU A 10 2.69 19.73 42.62
N ARG A 11 2.65 19.38 43.92
CA ARG A 11 3.86 19.18 44.70
C ARG A 11 3.61 18.05 45.70
N GLY A 12 3.92 16.84 45.31
CA GLY A 12 3.89 15.73 46.24
C GLY A 12 3.76 14.39 45.58
N VAL A 13 4.75 13.95 44.83
CA VAL A 13 5.17 12.55 44.65
C VAL A 13 6.50 12.55 43.90
N VAL A 14 7.55 12.99 44.59
CA VAL A 14 8.93 12.62 44.22
C VAL A 14 9.71 12.51 45.51
N ARG A 15 9.57 11.37 46.20
CA ARG A 15 10.55 10.84 47.17
C ARG A 15 10.12 9.42 47.55
N ALA A 16 10.73 8.47 46.92
CA ALA A 16 11.14 7.15 47.39
C ALA A 16 11.16 6.20 46.19
N LEU A 17 12.36 5.88 45.81
CA LEU A 17 12.87 4.54 45.52
C LEU A 17 14.11 4.63 44.64
N ALA A 18 15.20 5.03 45.28
CA ALA A 18 16.53 4.70 44.77
C ALA A 18 16.92 3.37 45.41
N THR A 19 16.82 2.27 44.68
CA THR A 19 17.74 1.13 44.74
C THR A 19 17.31 0.04 43.75
N ARG A 20 18.30 -0.43 43.00
CA ARG A 20 18.38 -1.63 42.14
C ARG A 20 17.91 -1.52 40.70
N SER A 21 18.92 -1.26 39.85
CA SER A 21 19.15 -1.82 38.51
C SER A 21 18.01 -2.63 37.89
N ALA A 22 17.18 -1.94 37.12
CA ALA A 22 16.51 -2.46 35.97
C ALA A 22 16.44 -1.29 34.96
N ARG A 23 17.19 -1.37 33.85
CA ARG A 23 17.07 -0.43 32.77
C ARG A 23 15.69 -0.60 32.15
N ALA A 24 14.72 0.13 32.65
CA ALA A 24 13.40 0.25 32.04
C ALA A 24 13.57 1.17 30.83
N THR A 25 13.51 0.62 29.63
CA THR A 25 13.39 1.36 28.39
C THR A 25 12.07 2.11 28.42
N LEU A 26 12.15 3.43 28.57
CA LEU A 26 11.01 4.32 28.52
C LEU A 26 10.52 4.35 27.05
N LEU A 27 9.46 3.61 26.76
CA LEU A 27 8.74 3.66 25.50
C LEU A 27 8.03 5.01 25.42
N VAL A 28 8.64 6.01 24.75
CA VAL A 28 7.94 7.24 24.40
C VAL A 28 7.02 6.92 23.23
N LEU A 29 5.80 6.52 23.57
CA LEU A 29 4.70 6.46 22.62
C LEU A 29 4.32 7.92 22.31
N LEU A 30 4.85 8.47 21.22
CA LEU A 30 4.31 9.70 20.64
C LEU A 30 2.93 9.36 20.06
N ILE A 31 1.90 9.44 20.90
CA ILE A 31 0.52 9.50 20.43
C ILE A 31 0.39 10.86 19.76
N ALA A 32 0.40 10.87 18.44
CA ALA A 32 -0.02 12.03 17.68
C ALA A 32 -1.49 12.28 18.05
N LEU A 33 -1.73 13.30 18.86
CA LEU A 33 -3.08 13.81 19.07
C LEU A 33 -3.61 14.26 17.70
N PRO A 34 -4.89 13.99 17.37
CA PRO A 34 -5.46 14.51 16.14
C PRO A 34 -5.32 16.03 16.17
N ALA A 35 -4.64 16.59 15.17
CA ALA A 35 -4.55 18.01 14.99
C ALA A 35 -5.97 18.57 14.78
N PRO A 36 -6.27 19.78 15.28
CA PRO A 36 -7.54 20.43 15.00
C PRO A 36 -7.74 20.58 13.48
N ALA A 37 -8.99 20.62 13.04
CA ALA A 37 -9.43 20.61 11.63
C ALA A 37 -8.87 21.75 10.74
N ASP A 38 -7.99 22.59 11.27
CA ASP A 38 -7.28 23.67 10.59
C ASP A 38 -5.81 23.32 10.25
N ALA A 39 -5.40 22.06 10.24
CA ALA A 39 -4.04 21.65 9.88
C ALA A 39 -3.78 21.92 8.39
N GLN A 40 -3.27 23.11 8.13
CA GLN A 40 -3.14 23.68 6.80
C GLN A 40 -1.93 23.14 6.01
N LEU A 41 -0.94 22.54 6.67
CA LEU A 41 0.23 21.96 6.02
C LEU A 41 0.75 20.75 6.82
N GLU A 42 0.66 19.58 6.23
CA GLU A 42 1.19 18.35 6.82
C GLU A 42 2.60 18.07 6.28
N VAL A 43 3.59 18.00 7.17
CA VAL A 43 4.99 17.72 6.83
C VAL A 43 5.42 16.43 7.51
N THR A 44 5.82 15.45 6.70
CA THR A 44 6.38 14.18 7.16
C THR A 44 7.88 14.16 6.90
N MET A 45 8.69 13.75 7.88
CA MET A 45 10.14 13.68 7.73
C MET A 45 10.65 12.28 8.06
N TYR A 46 11.63 11.82 7.29
CA TYR A 46 12.31 10.54 7.46
C TYR A 46 13.80 10.77 7.58
N ARG A 47 14.41 10.17 8.60
CA ARG A 47 15.84 10.31 8.90
C ARG A 47 16.59 9.05 8.51
N SER A 48 17.73 9.23 7.91
CA SER A 48 18.70 8.19 7.63
C SER A 48 20.11 8.66 8.03
N TRP A 49 20.98 7.71 8.29
CA TRP A 49 22.36 8.00 8.67
C TRP A 49 23.28 8.08 7.45
N THR A 50 24.23 9.01 7.46
CA THR A 50 25.32 9.07 6.50
C THR A 50 26.63 9.26 7.22
N PRO A 51 27.60 8.35 7.03
CA PRO A 51 28.93 8.52 7.61
C PRO A 51 29.62 9.82 7.13
N PRO A 52 30.48 10.47 7.94
CA PRO A 52 30.92 9.99 9.24
C PRO A 52 29.98 10.33 10.40
N ASN A 53 29.12 11.34 10.31
CA ASN A 53 28.33 11.79 11.45
C ASN A 53 27.19 12.74 11.03
N ALA A 54 26.41 12.39 10.02
CA ALA A 54 25.31 13.23 9.57
C ALA A 54 23.98 12.46 9.48
N THR A 55 22.92 13.15 9.88
CA THR A 55 21.54 12.70 9.63
C THR A 55 21.05 13.36 8.34
N VAL A 56 20.74 12.55 7.34
CA VAL A 56 20.03 12.99 6.14
C VAL A 56 18.54 12.93 6.41
N VAL A 57 17.86 14.02 6.14
CA VAL A 57 16.41 14.16 6.32
C VAL A 57 15.76 14.29 4.94
N HIS A 58 14.80 13.42 4.67
CA HIS A 58 13.90 13.54 3.54
C HIS A 58 12.55 14.02 4.06
N GLY A 59 12.09 15.17 3.60
CA GLY A 59 10.79 15.73 3.97
C GLY A 59 9.82 15.67 2.81
N LEU A 60 8.59 15.36 3.12
CA LEU A 60 7.43 15.36 2.23
C LEU A 60 6.35 16.23 2.83
N PHE A 61 5.70 17.05 2.03
CA PHE A 61 4.53 17.79 2.46
C PHE A 61 3.51 17.88 1.34
N ARG A 62 2.25 17.89 1.74
CA ARG A 62 1.12 18.06 0.82
C ARG A 62 0.50 19.44 1.03
N VAL A 63 0.24 20.11 -0.06
CA VAL A 63 -0.49 21.38 -0.08
C VAL A 63 -1.82 21.11 -0.77
N ASP A 64 -2.92 21.42 -0.11
CA ASP A 64 -4.23 21.32 -0.73
C ASP A 64 -4.39 22.40 -1.82
N GLY A 65 -4.86 22.01 -2.99
CA GLY A 65 -5.08 22.94 -4.09
C GLY A 65 -6.07 24.07 -3.75
N ALA A 66 -7.06 23.80 -2.92
CA ALA A 66 -8.02 24.81 -2.45
C ALA A 66 -7.37 25.94 -1.65
N MET A 67 -6.22 25.71 -1.01
CA MET A 67 -5.47 26.73 -0.28
C MET A 67 -4.61 27.60 -1.18
N LEU A 68 -4.33 27.15 -2.41
CA LEU A 68 -3.40 27.81 -3.32
C LEU A 68 -4.08 28.75 -4.32
N GLY A 69 -5.41 28.80 -4.35
CA GLY A 69 -6.16 29.73 -5.19
C GLY A 69 -7.39 29.12 -5.86
N THR A 70 -8.17 29.93 -6.54
CA THR A 70 -9.44 29.53 -7.20
C THR A 70 -9.33 29.36 -8.70
N GLY A 71 -8.13 29.42 -9.27
CA GLY A 71 -7.88 29.32 -10.73
C GLY A 71 -7.48 27.91 -11.15
N ALA A 72 -7.62 27.60 -12.43
CA ALA A 72 -7.23 26.31 -13.04
C ALA A 72 -5.74 25.99 -12.88
N GLU A 73 -4.90 26.99 -12.71
CA GLU A 73 -3.46 26.85 -12.45
C GLU A 73 -3.11 27.56 -11.16
N CYS A 74 -2.37 26.91 -10.29
CA CYS A 74 -1.84 27.54 -9.09
C CYS A 74 -0.30 27.57 -9.14
N ALA A 75 0.26 28.71 -8.79
CA ALA A 75 1.68 28.90 -8.58
C ALA A 75 1.91 29.29 -7.12
N TYR A 76 2.95 28.75 -6.51
CA TYR A 76 3.29 29.03 -5.11
C TYR A 76 4.80 29.06 -4.96
N ARG A 77 5.24 29.66 -3.85
CA ARG A 77 6.64 29.69 -3.41
C ARG A 77 6.74 28.95 -2.10
N VAL A 78 7.71 28.05 -2.02
CA VAL A 78 8.07 27.33 -0.80
C VAL A 78 9.33 27.93 -0.20
N ARG A 79 9.32 28.15 1.11
CA ARG A 79 10.48 28.45 1.91
C ARG A 79 10.70 27.38 2.95
N LEU A 80 11.87 26.77 2.96
CA LEU A 80 12.35 25.82 3.97
C LEU A 80 13.42 26.48 4.81
N SER A 81 13.23 26.52 6.12
CA SER A 81 14.25 26.97 7.09
C SER A 81 14.49 25.89 8.13
N VAL A 82 15.75 25.54 8.38
CA VAL A 82 16.17 24.64 9.46
C VAL A 82 16.96 25.46 10.46
N ILE A 83 16.49 25.50 11.68
CA ILE A 83 16.98 26.40 12.74
C ILE A 83 17.50 25.55 13.89
N ASP A 84 18.69 25.86 14.40
CA ASP A 84 19.26 25.18 15.56
C ASP A 84 18.62 25.65 16.89
N SER A 85 19.01 25.03 17.99
CA SER A 85 18.52 25.39 19.34
C SER A 85 18.91 26.80 19.79
N ALA A 86 19.88 27.43 19.13
CA ALA A 86 20.29 28.80 19.39
C ALA A 86 19.53 29.83 18.56
N GLY A 87 18.63 29.38 17.66
CA GLY A 87 17.87 30.23 16.75
C GLY A 87 18.60 30.58 15.47
N THR A 88 19.73 29.91 15.17
CA THR A 88 20.53 30.19 13.97
C THR A 88 20.00 29.37 12.80
N PRO A 89 19.66 29.99 11.66
CA PRO A 89 19.25 29.26 10.46
C PRO A 89 20.47 28.60 9.80
N LEU A 90 20.44 27.26 9.68
CA LEU A 90 21.47 26.46 9.04
C LEU A 90 21.16 26.17 7.58
N VAL A 91 19.88 26.02 7.28
CA VAL A 91 19.36 25.83 5.92
C VAL A 91 18.30 26.88 5.67
N ASN A 92 18.34 27.51 4.54
CA ASN A 92 17.35 28.47 4.09
C ASN A 92 17.23 28.36 2.57
N ASN A 93 16.31 27.50 2.13
CA ASN A 93 16.08 27.24 0.72
C ASN A 93 14.73 27.79 0.30
N GLU A 94 14.65 28.24 -0.94
CA GLU A 94 13.42 28.74 -1.53
C GLU A 94 13.28 28.22 -2.96
N TRP A 95 12.08 27.78 -3.35
CA TRP A 95 11.77 27.35 -4.70
C TRP A 95 10.32 27.66 -5.07
N GLU A 96 10.02 27.58 -6.35
CA GLU A 96 8.66 27.78 -6.87
C GLU A 96 8.08 26.44 -7.30
N GLY A 97 6.78 26.25 -7.00
CA GLY A 97 6.00 25.09 -7.38
C GLY A 97 4.76 25.49 -8.18
N ARG A 98 4.19 24.52 -8.87
CA ARG A 98 2.93 24.63 -9.58
C ARG A 98 2.10 23.41 -9.33
N CYS A 99 0.79 23.58 -9.22
CA CYS A 99 -0.13 22.46 -9.18
C CYS A 99 -0.87 22.34 -10.52
N PRO A 100 -1.05 21.11 -11.03
CA PRO A 100 -1.81 20.89 -12.23
C PRO A 100 -3.30 21.16 -11.99
N ALA A 101 -4.01 21.59 -13.02
CA ALA A 101 -5.46 21.68 -12.99
C ALA A 101 -6.09 20.28 -12.97
N GLN A 102 -7.14 20.10 -12.19
CA GLN A 102 -8.00 18.93 -12.29
C GLN A 102 -8.95 19.06 -13.50
N ARG A 103 -9.62 17.95 -13.86
CA ARG A 103 -10.58 17.96 -14.99
C ARG A 103 -11.77 18.91 -14.79
N ASP A 104 -12.13 19.19 -13.55
CA ASP A 104 -13.20 20.14 -13.17
C ASP A 104 -12.74 21.61 -13.11
N GLY A 105 -11.47 21.87 -13.47
CA GLY A 105 -10.89 23.22 -13.44
C GLY A 105 -10.44 23.69 -12.05
N THR A 106 -10.51 22.83 -11.03
CA THR A 106 -9.96 23.15 -9.71
C THR A 106 -8.46 22.80 -9.65
N PRO A 107 -7.66 23.49 -8.83
CA PRO A 107 -6.25 23.13 -8.67
C PRO A 107 -6.11 21.82 -7.91
N ALA A 108 -5.32 20.87 -8.46
CA ALA A 108 -4.94 19.67 -7.72
C ALA A 108 -3.99 20.05 -6.57
N GLY A 109 -4.07 19.33 -5.46
CA GLY A 109 -3.04 19.45 -4.41
C GLY A 109 -1.67 19.09 -4.95
N ALA A 110 -0.62 19.71 -4.40
CA ALA A 110 0.77 19.44 -4.74
C ALA A 110 1.44 18.61 -3.65
N LEU A 111 2.20 17.58 -4.04
CA LEU A 111 3.12 16.86 -3.17
C LEU A 111 4.52 17.35 -3.46
N GLU A 112 5.13 17.98 -2.47
CA GLU A 112 6.47 18.54 -2.54
C GLU A 112 7.45 17.74 -1.69
N MET A 113 8.73 17.80 -2.03
CA MET A 113 9.79 17.11 -1.35
C MET A 113 11.01 18.01 -1.13
N PHE A 114 11.67 17.78 -0.02
CA PHE A 114 12.96 18.44 0.26
C PHE A 114 13.92 17.44 0.91
N GLN A 115 15.21 17.78 0.84
CA GLN A 115 16.26 17.01 1.47
C GLN A 115 17.34 17.95 2.01
N PHE A 116 17.84 17.65 3.20
CA PHE A 116 19.02 18.30 3.79
C PHE A 116 19.76 17.34 4.72
N ALA A 117 20.93 17.74 5.18
CA ALA A 117 21.69 16.98 6.15
C ALA A 117 22.06 17.87 7.35
N VAL A 118 22.05 17.28 8.54
CA VAL A 118 22.39 17.94 9.80
C VAL A 118 23.32 17.06 10.64
N VAL A 119 24.14 17.71 11.47
CA VAL A 119 24.93 17.03 12.50
C VAL A 119 24.06 16.67 13.71
N PRO A 120 24.53 15.80 14.64
CA PRO A 120 23.78 15.43 15.82
C PRO A 120 23.43 16.64 16.71
N ALA A 121 22.14 17.02 16.69
CA ALA A 121 21.54 18.06 17.54
C ALA A 121 20.00 18.07 17.38
N SER A 122 19.33 18.96 18.10
CA SER A 122 17.90 19.26 17.96
C SER A 122 17.71 20.49 17.09
N TYR A 123 16.74 20.43 16.21
CA TYR A 123 16.42 21.46 15.23
C TYR A 123 14.93 21.76 15.18
N THR A 124 14.60 22.90 14.61
CA THR A 124 13.25 23.25 14.21
C THR A 124 13.21 23.40 12.69
N VAL A 125 12.34 22.67 12.04
CA VAL A 125 12.11 22.77 10.59
C VAL A 125 10.84 23.59 10.36
N LEU A 126 10.97 24.69 9.64
CA LEU A 126 9.87 25.57 9.24
C LEU A 126 9.70 25.47 7.73
N VAL A 127 8.49 25.08 7.31
CA VAL A 127 8.09 25.07 5.91
C VAL A 127 6.97 26.09 5.73
N THR A 128 7.16 27.03 4.81
CA THR A 128 6.14 28.04 4.48
C THR A 128 5.83 27.97 2.99
N VAL A 129 4.54 27.87 2.66
CA VAL A 129 4.04 27.91 1.29
C VAL A 129 3.26 29.20 1.09
N THR A 130 3.67 30.00 0.13
CA THR A 130 3.08 31.30 -0.20
C THR A 130 2.46 31.22 -1.59
N PRO A 131 1.13 31.29 -1.73
CA PRO A 131 0.46 31.37 -3.02
C PRO A 131 0.90 32.63 -3.78
N GLN A 132 1.21 32.52 -5.08
CA GLN A 132 1.60 33.66 -5.89
C GLN A 132 0.39 34.50 -6.36
N ASN A 133 -0.80 33.94 -6.31
CA ASN A 133 -2.04 34.56 -6.79
C ASN A 133 -2.85 35.25 -5.68
N GLY A 134 -2.19 35.70 -4.59
CA GLY A 134 -2.83 36.51 -3.55
C GLY A 134 -3.53 35.74 -2.42
N GLY A 135 -3.23 34.44 -2.23
CA GLY A 135 -3.69 33.66 -1.08
C GLY A 135 -2.90 33.91 0.21
N THR A 136 -3.41 33.42 1.33
CA THR A 136 -2.75 33.50 2.63
C THR A 136 -1.60 32.49 2.71
N PRO A 137 -0.39 32.86 3.13
CA PRO A 137 0.69 31.91 3.38
C PRO A 137 0.30 30.90 4.45
N VAL A 138 0.65 29.63 4.23
CA VAL A 138 0.48 28.54 5.20
C VAL A 138 1.84 28.04 5.64
N SER A 139 1.97 27.70 6.92
CA SER A 139 3.26 27.26 7.49
C SER A 139 3.06 26.07 8.41
N ALA A 140 4.08 25.18 8.41
CA ALA A 140 4.24 24.13 9.41
C ALA A 140 5.56 24.30 10.14
N THR A 141 5.55 24.07 11.44
CA THR A 141 6.73 24.05 12.29
C THR A 141 6.85 22.65 12.90
N VAL A 142 7.93 21.94 12.58
CA VAL A 142 8.13 20.57 12.99
C VAL A 142 9.46 20.44 13.76
N PRO A 143 9.45 19.90 14.99
CA PRO A 143 10.69 19.59 15.69
C PRO A 143 11.41 18.43 15.01
N LEU A 144 12.73 18.50 14.95
CA LEU A 144 13.58 17.48 14.37
C LEU A 144 14.73 17.16 15.35
N GLU A 145 14.74 15.93 15.81
CA GLU A 145 15.89 15.36 16.48
C GLU A 145 16.73 14.59 15.46
N SER A 146 18.05 14.83 15.40
CA SER A 146 18.94 14.03 14.57
C SER A 146 18.95 12.57 15.04
N LEU A 147 19.37 11.64 14.19
CA LEU A 147 19.66 10.29 14.65
C LEU A 147 20.85 10.31 15.61
N PRO A 148 20.81 9.55 16.71
CA PRO A 148 21.95 9.42 17.63
C PRO A 148 23.12 8.73 16.92
N ALA A 149 24.33 8.96 17.41
CA ALA A 149 25.56 8.42 16.79
C ALA A 149 25.62 6.88 16.81
N ASP A 150 24.91 6.25 17.73
CA ASP A 150 24.74 4.81 17.88
C ASP A 150 23.44 4.30 17.28
N ALA A 151 22.82 5.06 16.38
CA ALA A 151 21.61 4.63 15.71
C ALA A 151 21.82 3.29 15.01
N VAL A 152 20.94 2.34 15.26
CA VAL A 152 20.99 0.99 14.70
C VAL A 152 20.16 0.89 13.41
N THR A 153 19.16 1.77 13.26
CA THR A 153 18.27 1.83 12.09
C THR A 153 17.94 3.25 11.70
N SER A 154 17.56 3.45 10.45
CA SER A 154 16.84 4.65 9.99
C SER A 154 15.42 4.72 10.55
N ASP A 155 14.71 5.79 10.21
CA ASP A 155 13.25 5.78 10.27
C ASP A 155 12.68 4.80 9.25
N LEU A 156 11.49 4.28 9.53
CA LEU A 156 10.74 3.44 8.62
C LEU A 156 10.03 4.34 7.59
N ILE A 157 10.31 4.11 6.32
CA ILE A 157 9.59 4.75 5.23
C ILE A 157 8.57 3.76 4.69
N LEU A 158 7.31 4.14 4.64
CA LEU A 158 6.33 3.46 3.82
C LEU A 158 6.19 4.17 2.47
N ALA A 159 5.92 3.38 1.44
CA ALA A 159 5.71 3.85 0.09
C ALA A 159 4.63 3.02 -0.60
N ARG A 160 3.96 3.58 -1.60
CA ARG A 160 3.02 2.82 -2.43
C ARG A 160 3.74 1.82 -3.34
N ALA A 161 4.98 2.12 -3.69
CA ALA A 161 5.84 1.23 -4.47
C ALA A 161 7.32 1.53 -4.17
N ALA A 162 8.15 0.50 -4.26
CA ALA A 162 9.60 0.62 -4.26
C ALA A 162 10.17 -0.16 -5.45
N GLY A 163 11.20 0.35 -6.08
CA GLY A 163 11.83 -0.30 -7.23
C GLY A 163 13.09 0.42 -7.71
N TRP A 164 13.77 -0.17 -8.67
CA TRP A 164 14.95 0.44 -9.28
C TRP A 164 14.51 1.62 -10.15
N ALA A 165 15.10 2.77 -9.90
CA ALA A 165 14.83 4.01 -10.64
C ALA A 165 15.60 4.00 -11.98
N ASP A 166 15.14 3.18 -12.92
CA ASP A 166 15.60 3.22 -14.28
C ASP A 166 14.73 4.14 -15.16
N SER A 167 15.20 4.43 -16.36
CA SER A 167 14.53 5.35 -17.29
C SER A 167 13.26 4.77 -17.92
N ALA A 168 12.94 3.51 -17.69
CA ALA A 168 11.79 2.83 -18.26
C ALA A 168 10.57 2.80 -17.31
N THR A 169 10.74 3.27 -16.06
CA THR A 169 9.71 3.17 -15.04
C THR A 169 8.72 4.34 -15.14
N THR A 170 7.43 4.01 -15.26
CA THR A 170 6.33 5.00 -15.21
C THR A 170 6.00 5.46 -13.79
N VAL A 171 6.58 4.83 -12.77
CA VAL A 171 6.34 5.17 -11.35
C VAL A 171 7.12 6.43 -10.99
N GLN A 172 6.41 7.43 -10.51
CA GLN A 172 7.02 8.66 -10.01
C GLN A 172 7.56 8.42 -8.59
N TYR A 173 8.89 8.31 -8.47
CA TYR A 173 9.54 8.15 -7.18
C TYR A 173 9.80 9.51 -6.53
N THR A 174 9.37 9.65 -5.29
CA THR A 174 9.52 10.87 -4.49
C THR A 174 10.81 10.87 -3.66
N ILE A 175 11.25 9.72 -3.17
CA ILE A 175 12.52 9.57 -2.45
C ILE A 175 13.44 8.65 -3.25
N ARG A 176 14.71 9.06 -3.37
CA ARG A 176 15.75 8.24 -4.01
C ARG A 176 16.89 7.94 -3.03
N ARG A 177 17.26 6.66 -2.97
CA ARG A 177 18.41 6.17 -2.19
C ARG A 177 19.33 5.36 -3.11
N GLY A 178 20.34 6.01 -3.65
CA GLY A 178 21.14 5.42 -4.73
C GLY A 178 20.29 5.15 -5.98
N GLN A 179 20.26 3.90 -6.41
CA GLN A 179 19.43 3.46 -7.54
C GLN A 179 18.01 3.02 -7.13
N LEU A 180 17.71 3.01 -5.84
CA LEU A 180 16.37 2.65 -5.34
C LEU A 180 15.49 3.90 -5.30
N GLY A 181 14.31 3.80 -5.89
CA GLY A 181 13.24 4.78 -5.82
C GLY A 181 12.11 4.31 -4.92
N LEU A 182 11.54 5.23 -4.16
CA LEU A 182 10.40 5.02 -3.27
C LEU A 182 9.28 5.99 -3.66
N ALA A 183 8.11 5.49 -3.95
CA ALA A 183 6.91 6.30 -4.17
C ALA A 183 6.26 6.63 -2.80
N ALA A 184 7.00 7.34 -1.96
CA ALA A 184 6.53 7.79 -0.65
C ALA A 184 5.61 9.02 -0.78
N ALA A 185 4.75 9.22 0.20
CA ALA A 185 3.85 10.37 0.31
C ALA A 185 3.67 10.72 1.79
N SER A 186 3.09 11.90 2.08
CA SER A 186 2.75 12.28 3.45
C SER A 186 1.69 11.34 4.06
N GLU A 187 0.77 10.88 3.25
CA GLU A 187 -0.19 9.83 3.59
C GLU A 187 -0.02 8.64 2.66
N ILE A 188 0.14 7.46 3.23
CA ILE A 188 0.24 6.22 2.47
C ILE A 188 -1.13 5.58 2.38
N VAL A 189 -1.63 5.51 1.16
CA VAL A 189 -2.91 4.91 0.84
C VAL A 189 -2.68 3.71 -0.06
N ALA A 190 -3.12 2.55 0.39
CA ALA A 190 -3.27 1.35 -0.40
C ALA A 190 -4.75 1.17 -0.77
N ASP A 191 -5.02 0.55 -1.87
CA ASP A 191 -6.37 0.28 -2.35
C ASP A 191 -6.58 -1.19 -2.72
N GLU A 192 -7.83 -1.59 -2.90
CA GLU A 192 -8.15 -2.98 -3.25
C GLU A 192 -7.62 -3.40 -4.64
N GLN A 193 -7.28 -2.45 -5.52
CA GLN A 193 -6.67 -2.76 -6.82
C GLN A 193 -5.18 -3.03 -6.67
N ARG A 194 -4.56 -2.40 -5.67
CA ARG A 194 -3.16 -2.57 -5.31
C ARG A 194 -3.05 -2.76 -3.80
N PRO A 195 -3.49 -3.92 -3.27
CA PRO A 195 -3.51 -4.18 -1.84
C PRO A 195 -2.10 -4.48 -1.34
N GLN A 196 -1.21 -3.52 -1.49
CA GLN A 196 0.17 -3.61 -1.03
C GLN A 196 0.74 -2.23 -0.69
N ILE A 197 1.69 -2.24 0.22
CA ILE A 197 2.62 -1.15 0.48
C ILE A 197 4.04 -1.67 0.37
N ALA A 198 4.99 -0.78 0.14
CA ALA A 198 6.41 -1.09 0.26
C ALA A 198 6.95 -0.49 1.56
N TYR A 199 7.84 -1.21 2.24
CA TYR A 199 8.62 -0.64 3.34
C TYR A 199 10.06 -0.47 2.92
N TYR A 200 10.72 0.53 3.53
CA TYR A 200 12.15 0.76 3.45
C TYR A 200 12.69 1.08 4.85
N LEU A 201 13.74 0.40 5.23
CA LEU A 201 14.46 0.58 6.50
C LEU A 201 15.95 0.34 6.24
N GLU A 202 16.82 1.24 6.71
CA GLU A 202 18.27 1.00 6.71
C GLU A 202 18.69 0.44 8.06
N ILE A 203 19.61 -0.51 8.05
CA ILE A 203 20.27 -1.01 9.25
C ILE A 203 21.74 -0.55 9.26
N TYR A 204 22.23 -0.24 10.45
CA TYR A 204 23.57 0.31 10.67
C TYR A 204 24.33 -0.57 11.67
N PRO A 205 25.03 -1.63 11.21
CA PRO A 205 25.91 -2.43 12.05
C PRO A 205 27.08 -1.56 12.52
N THR A 206 27.56 -1.83 13.72
CA THR A 206 28.84 -1.24 14.17
C THR A 206 30.01 -1.96 13.52
N ALA A 207 31.15 -1.25 13.36
CA ALA A 207 32.33 -1.82 12.73
C ALA A 207 32.85 -3.08 13.44
N ASP A 208 32.65 -3.15 14.76
CA ASP A 208 33.21 -4.21 15.62
C ASP A 208 32.25 -5.40 15.85
N ALA A 209 30.97 -5.27 15.47
CA ALA A 209 29.96 -6.28 15.69
C ALA A 209 28.99 -6.41 14.52
N PRO A 210 29.18 -7.43 13.64
CA PRO A 210 28.21 -7.74 12.61
C PRO A 210 26.82 -8.01 13.19
N MET A 211 25.81 -7.44 12.57
CA MET A 211 24.43 -7.51 13.06
C MET A 211 23.79 -8.85 12.70
N THR A 212 23.28 -9.54 13.71
CA THR A 212 22.47 -10.76 13.58
C THR A 212 21.14 -10.53 14.28
N GLY A 213 20.04 -10.91 13.62
CA GLY A 213 18.71 -10.71 14.17
C GLY A 213 17.59 -11.08 13.21
N THR A 214 16.36 -10.83 13.63
CA THR A 214 15.16 -11.12 12.86
C THR A 214 14.34 -9.84 12.70
N LEU A 215 13.97 -9.52 11.47
CA LEU A 215 13.05 -8.44 11.15
C LEU A 215 11.66 -9.02 10.88
N THR A 216 10.68 -8.54 11.61
CA THR A 216 9.27 -8.91 11.49
C THR A 216 8.44 -7.67 11.17
N GLY A 217 7.49 -7.79 10.26
CA GLY A 217 6.45 -6.80 9.99
C GLY A 217 5.16 -7.16 10.71
N ILE A 218 4.49 -6.16 11.26
CA ILE A 218 3.23 -6.34 11.97
C ILE A 218 2.25 -5.28 11.47
N VAL A 219 1.06 -5.71 11.08
CA VAL A 219 -0.05 -4.80 10.78
C VAL A 219 -0.98 -4.75 11.98
N ARG A 220 -1.26 -3.55 12.46
CA ARG A 220 -2.16 -3.29 13.60
C ARG A 220 -3.28 -2.34 13.22
N ARG A 221 -4.37 -2.41 13.95
CA ARG A 221 -5.36 -1.33 14.00
C ARG A 221 -4.84 -0.18 14.87
N PRO A 222 -5.42 1.04 14.74
CA PRO A 222 -5.07 2.17 15.61
C PRO A 222 -5.30 1.89 17.10
N ASP A 223 -6.24 0.99 17.45
CA ASP A 223 -6.49 0.52 18.81
C ASP A 223 -5.39 -0.41 19.36
N GLY A 224 -4.35 -0.69 18.56
CA GLY A 224 -3.24 -1.56 18.92
C GLY A 224 -3.47 -3.05 18.63
N LYS A 225 -4.68 -3.45 18.20
CA LYS A 225 -4.97 -4.86 17.91
C LYS A 225 -4.13 -5.33 16.70
N GLN A 226 -3.30 -6.34 16.94
CA GLN A 226 -2.52 -7.00 15.89
C GLN A 226 -3.44 -7.82 15.00
N LEU A 227 -3.29 -7.65 13.68
CA LEU A 227 -4.06 -8.38 12.66
C LEU A 227 -3.20 -9.40 11.92
N VAL A 228 -2.00 -8.98 11.50
CA VAL A 228 -1.10 -9.80 10.67
C VAL A 228 0.31 -9.65 11.20
N GLN A 229 1.07 -10.74 11.19
CA GLN A 229 2.50 -10.76 11.44
C GLN A 229 3.19 -11.45 10.26
N ILE A 230 4.22 -10.80 9.70
CA ILE A 230 4.89 -11.21 8.49
C ILE A 230 6.38 -11.32 8.79
N PRO A 231 7.01 -12.50 8.65
CA PRO A 231 8.46 -12.60 8.69
C PRO A 231 9.04 -11.86 7.49
N LEU A 232 9.85 -10.82 7.72
CA LEU A 232 10.41 -10.02 6.64
C LEU A 232 11.81 -10.49 6.25
N GLN A 233 12.72 -10.58 7.20
CA GLN A 233 14.10 -10.96 6.91
C GLN A 233 14.84 -11.52 8.14
N ASN A 234 15.67 -12.53 7.90
CA ASN A 234 16.70 -12.96 8.85
C ASN A 234 18.02 -12.30 8.49
N LEU A 235 18.63 -11.62 9.44
CA LEU A 235 19.93 -10.98 9.32
C LEU A 235 21.00 -11.93 9.86
N GLN A 236 21.98 -12.25 9.05
CA GLN A 236 23.09 -13.13 9.46
C GLN A 236 24.41 -12.41 9.23
N ALA A 237 25.06 -12.01 10.32
CA ALA A 237 26.39 -11.38 10.32
C ALA A 237 26.54 -10.22 9.30
N VAL A 238 25.55 -9.32 9.27
CA VAL A 238 25.60 -8.16 8.40
C VAL A 238 26.65 -7.18 8.93
N ALA A 239 27.71 -6.95 8.16
CA ALA A 239 28.88 -6.15 8.57
C ALA A 239 28.91 -4.71 8.03
N ALA A 240 28.00 -4.35 7.11
CA ALA A 240 27.92 -3.02 6.53
C ALA A 240 26.46 -2.52 6.52
N SER A 241 26.30 -1.21 6.47
CA SER A 241 24.99 -0.57 6.31
C SER A 241 24.26 -1.15 5.09
N LYS A 242 23.02 -1.51 5.29
CA LYS A 242 22.22 -2.22 4.27
C LYS A 242 20.79 -1.71 4.26
N PRO A 243 20.24 -1.39 3.08
CA PRO A 243 18.80 -1.17 2.93
C PRO A 243 18.04 -2.49 2.98
N LEU A 244 16.95 -2.50 3.71
CA LEU A 244 15.95 -3.56 3.75
C LEU A 244 14.68 -3.02 3.11
N VAL A 245 14.23 -3.65 2.05
CA VAL A 245 13.07 -3.22 1.27
C VAL A 245 12.30 -4.43 0.78
N ALA A 246 10.98 -4.38 0.93
CA ALA A 246 10.08 -5.36 0.32
C ALA A 246 8.66 -4.80 0.20
N ASN A 247 7.87 -5.44 -0.65
CA ASN A 247 6.44 -5.20 -0.71
C ASN A 247 5.72 -6.06 0.34
N ILE A 248 4.76 -5.45 0.99
CA ILE A 248 3.91 -6.06 2.02
C ILE A 248 2.53 -6.25 1.40
N PRO A 249 2.08 -7.49 1.19
CA PRO A 249 0.72 -7.74 0.76
C PRO A 249 -0.27 -7.37 1.86
N LEU A 250 -1.34 -6.69 1.50
CA LEU A 250 -2.41 -6.25 2.38
C LEU A 250 -3.74 -6.92 2.03
N ASP A 251 -3.67 -8.00 1.26
CA ASP A 251 -4.84 -8.74 0.82
C ASP A 251 -5.71 -9.17 2.02
N GLY A 252 -7.00 -8.90 1.92
CA GLY A 252 -7.95 -9.23 2.98
C GLY A 252 -8.04 -8.21 4.13
N LEU A 253 -7.28 -7.11 4.11
CA LEU A 253 -7.54 -6.00 5.02
C LEU A 253 -8.79 -5.25 4.57
N ALA A 254 -9.69 -4.98 5.52
CA ALA A 254 -10.85 -4.13 5.27
C ALA A 254 -10.40 -2.67 5.08
N PRO A 255 -11.19 -1.84 4.38
CA PRO A 255 -10.97 -0.39 4.37
C PRO A 255 -10.88 0.19 5.79
N GLY A 256 -9.96 1.11 6.00
CA GLY A 256 -9.74 1.74 7.31
C GLY A 256 -8.30 2.17 7.54
N ASP A 257 -8.07 2.73 8.72
CA ASP A 257 -6.74 3.18 9.16
C ASP A 257 -6.00 2.03 9.85
N TYR A 258 -4.69 1.95 9.59
CA TYR A 258 -3.80 0.93 10.10
C TYR A 258 -2.44 1.51 10.45
N VAL A 259 -1.66 0.73 11.19
CA VAL A 259 -0.25 1.01 11.48
C VAL A 259 0.56 -0.20 11.03
N PHE A 260 1.55 0.03 10.21
CA PHE A 260 2.59 -0.95 9.92
C PHE A 260 3.76 -0.73 10.88
N GLU A 261 4.13 -1.77 11.58
CA GLU A 261 5.23 -1.81 12.55
C GLU A 261 6.30 -2.77 12.04
N THR A 262 7.55 -2.34 12.05
CA THR A 262 8.70 -3.23 11.91
C THR A 262 9.32 -3.46 13.28
N ARG A 263 9.60 -4.73 13.57
CA ARG A 263 10.28 -5.16 14.81
C ARG A 263 11.56 -5.87 14.43
N LEU A 264 12.68 -5.24 14.77
CA LEU A 264 14.01 -5.81 14.63
C LEU A 264 14.47 -6.36 15.98
N GLU A 265 14.50 -7.67 16.12
CA GLU A 265 14.96 -8.38 17.31
C GLU A 265 16.44 -8.72 17.11
N LEU A 266 17.29 -8.16 17.95
CA LEU A 266 18.72 -8.44 18.08
C LEU A 266 18.95 -9.26 19.36
N SER A 267 20.19 -9.68 19.61
CA SER A 267 20.53 -10.52 20.79
C SER A 267 20.16 -9.90 22.13
N ASP A 268 20.24 -8.59 22.26
CA ASP A 268 20.12 -7.85 23.51
C ASP A 268 19.08 -6.71 23.47
N THR A 269 18.52 -6.41 22.32
CA THR A 269 17.58 -5.31 22.15
C THR A 269 16.56 -5.58 21.06
N THR A 270 15.41 -4.91 21.16
CA THR A 270 14.38 -4.90 20.13
C THR A 270 14.11 -3.46 19.69
N ILE A 271 14.22 -3.22 18.40
CA ILE A 271 13.98 -1.92 17.82
C ILE A 271 12.65 -1.96 17.06
N VAL A 272 11.78 -1.03 17.40
CA VAL A 272 10.46 -0.90 16.80
C VAL A 272 10.39 0.40 16.03
N ARG A 273 9.91 0.33 14.79
CA ARG A 273 9.55 1.47 13.97
C ARG A 273 8.14 1.28 13.45
N SER A 274 7.35 2.33 13.42
CA SER A 274 5.97 2.27 12.96
C SER A 274 5.61 3.44 12.08
N HIS A 275 4.70 3.20 11.16
CA HIS A 275 4.17 4.22 10.26
C HIS A 275 2.68 3.96 9.99
N PRO A 276 1.80 4.97 10.07
CA PRO A 276 0.40 4.82 9.72
C PRO A 276 0.23 4.65 8.21
N PHE A 277 -0.81 3.95 7.81
CA PHE A 277 -1.28 3.88 6.44
C PHE A 277 -2.80 3.67 6.44
N ARG A 278 -3.42 4.02 5.32
CA ARG A 278 -4.85 3.79 5.09
C ARG A 278 -5.04 2.74 4.00
N MET A 279 -5.98 1.85 4.23
CA MET A 279 -6.52 0.96 3.21
C MET A 279 -7.84 1.56 2.72
N GLU A 280 -7.89 1.96 1.47
CA GLU A 280 -9.12 2.40 0.82
C GLU A 280 -9.80 1.22 0.12
N GLY A 281 -11.10 1.09 0.35
CA GLY A 281 -11.94 0.23 -0.46
C GLY A 281 -12.25 0.89 -1.81
N MET A 282 -12.70 0.12 -2.78
CA MET A 282 -13.18 0.67 -4.05
C MET A 282 -14.25 1.77 -3.84
N LEU A 283 -14.93 1.75 -2.70
CA LEU A 283 -15.93 2.75 -2.32
C LEU A 283 -15.32 4.09 -1.86
N SER A 284 -14.06 4.09 -1.38
CA SER A 284 -13.43 5.30 -0.82
C SER A 284 -12.78 6.18 -1.90
N GLN A 285 -12.35 5.61 -3.02
CA GLN A 285 -11.74 6.39 -4.11
C GLN A 285 -12.75 7.30 -4.85
N GLN A 286 -14.02 7.12 -4.60
CA GLN A 286 -15.11 7.88 -5.23
C GLN A 286 -15.80 8.85 -4.29
N ALA A 287 -15.30 9.05 -3.08
CA ALA A 287 -15.81 10.07 -2.16
C ALA A 287 -15.32 11.49 -2.50
N GLN A 288 -15.40 11.89 -3.77
CA GLN A 288 -15.91 13.23 -4.06
C GLN A 288 -17.41 13.20 -3.74
N PRO A 289 -18.01 14.24 -3.16
CA PRO A 289 -19.43 14.26 -2.89
C PRO A 289 -20.23 14.30 -4.19
N THR A 290 -20.29 13.17 -4.86
CA THR A 290 -21.32 12.92 -5.86
C THR A 290 -22.61 12.83 -5.05
N PRO A 291 -23.66 13.58 -5.38
CA PRO A 291 -24.92 13.48 -4.67
C PRO A 291 -25.30 12.00 -4.60
N ALA A 292 -25.63 11.53 -3.39
CA ALA A 292 -25.96 10.13 -3.16
C ALA A 292 -26.92 9.65 -4.26
N PRO A 293 -26.58 8.57 -5.00
CA PRO A 293 -27.39 8.12 -6.11
C PRO A 293 -28.82 7.89 -5.62
N GLN A 294 -29.79 8.53 -6.27
CA GLN A 294 -31.18 8.38 -5.86
C GLN A 294 -31.60 6.91 -6.10
N PRO A 295 -32.21 6.23 -5.12
CA PRO A 295 -32.72 4.90 -5.30
C PRO A 295 -33.67 4.84 -6.51
N GLY A 296 -33.45 3.91 -7.42
CA GLY A 296 -34.28 3.74 -8.61
C GLY A 296 -33.78 4.44 -9.87
N THR A 297 -32.57 5.05 -9.84
CA THR A 297 -31.96 5.71 -11.01
C THR A 297 -30.55 5.14 -11.30
N GLY A 298 -30.11 5.23 -12.57
CA GLY A 298 -28.77 4.83 -13.00
C GLY A 298 -28.74 3.44 -13.67
N TYR A 299 -27.58 3.07 -14.18
CA TYR A 299 -27.37 1.89 -15.01
C TYR A 299 -27.94 0.61 -14.43
N PHE A 300 -27.69 0.30 -13.15
CA PHE A 300 -28.16 -0.94 -12.53
C PHE A 300 -29.69 -1.06 -12.48
N TRP A 301 -30.41 0.05 -12.53
CA TRP A 301 -31.87 0.09 -12.53
C TRP A 301 -32.46 -0.09 -13.93
N THR A 302 -31.68 0.07 -14.99
CA THR A 302 -32.11 -0.22 -16.36
C THR A 302 -32.03 -1.72 -16.69
N LEU A 303 -31.31 -2.50 -15.89
CA LEU A 303 -31.11 -3.94 -16.13
C LEU A 303 -32.32 -4.75 -15.72
N SER A 304 -32.71 -5.74 -16.54
CA SER A 304 -33.66 -6.76 -16.10
C SER A 304 -33.05 -7.64 -14.99
N PRO A 305 -33.87 -8.36 -14.19
CA PRO A 305 -33.35 -9.28 -13.19
C PRO A 305 -32.45 -10.38 -13.76
N GLU A 306 -32.67 -10.80 -15.02
CA GLU A 306 -31.87 -11.78 -15.74
C GLU A 306 -30.51 -11.18 -16.12
N GLN A 307 -30.49 -10.00 -16.70
CA GLN A 307 -29.26 -9.27 -17.04
C GLN A 307 -28.44 -8.95 -15.79
N LEU A 308 -29.13 -8.56 -14.69
CA LEU A 308 -28.46 -8.30 -13.42
C LEU A 308 -27.75 -9.56 -12.89
N ARG A 309 -28.36 -10.73 -12.99
CA ARG A 309 -27.74 -12.00 -12.60
C ARG A 309 -26.58 -12.35 -13.51
N GLU A 310 -26.80 -12.33 -14.82
CA GLU A 310 -25.80 -12.72 -15.81
C GLU A 310 -24.52 -11.88 -15.70
N LEU A 311 -24.67 -10.57 -15.56
CA LEU A 311 -23.54 -9.63 -15.54
C LEU A 311 -22.92 -9.47 -14.15
N PHE A 312 -23.70 -9.59 -13.07
CA PHE A 312 -23.24 -9.18 -11.74
C PHE A 312 -23.23 -10.27 -10.67
N ASP A 313 -23.83 -11.46 -10.86
CA ASP A 313 -23.57 -12.56 -9.95
C ASP A 313 -22.07 -12.93 -9.89
N PRO A 314 -21.27 -12.80 -10.98
CA PRO A 314 -19.83 -12.98 -10.93
C PRO A 314 -19.09 -12.04 -9.97
N VAL A 315 -19.68 -10.92 -9.55
CA VAL A 315 -19.06 -9.98 -8.61
C VAL A 315 -18.67 -10.66 -7.28
N ILE A 316 -19.37 -11.72 -6.91
CA ILE A 316 -19.10 -12.49 -5.69
C ILE A 316 -17.66 -12.98 -5.61
N VAL A 317 -17.05 -13.23 -6.77
CA VAL A 317 -15.67 -13.70 -6.86
C VAL A 317 -14.69 -12.57 -6.52
N THR A 318 -15.06 -11.32 -6.78
CA THR A 318 -14.22 -10.14 -6.53
C THR A 318 -14.42 -9.60 -5.11
N LEU A 319 -15.51 -9.96 -4.42
CA LEU A 319 -15.76 -9.56 -3.04
C LEU A 319 -14.79 -10.27 -2.09
N GLN A 320 -14.01 -9.51 -1.35
CA GLN A 320 -12.97 -10.07 -0.49
C GLN A 320 -13.55 -10.61 0.83
N ARG A 321 -14.49 -9.86 1.45
CA ARG A 321 -15.05 -10.27 2.73
C ARG A 321 -16.14 -11.32 2.56
N GLN A 322 -16.06 -12.38 3.36
CA GLN A 322 -17.08 -13.44 3.38
C GLN A 322 -18.47 -12.87 3.69
N ALA A 323 -18.55 -11.89 4.61
CA ALA A 323 -19.83 -11.24 4.96
C ALA A 323 -20.49 -10.52 3.76
N ASP A 324 -19.68 -9.89 2.88
CA ASP A 324 -20.21 -9.21 1.69
C ASP A 324 -20.70 -10.21 0.66
N ARG A 325 -20.03 -11.37 0.52
CA ARG A 325 -20.47 -12.46 -0.35
C ARG A 325 -21.81 -13.03 0.12
N GLU A 326 -21.92 -13.31 1.41
CA GLU A 326 -23.16 -13.82 2.03
C GLU A 326 -24.28 -12.79 1.93
N LEU A 327 -23.98 -11.50 2.18
CA LEU A 327 -24.93 -10.42 2.02
C LEU A 327 -25.44 -10.37 0.57
N PHE A 328 -24.54 -10.27 -0.41
CA PHE A 328 -24.90 -10.14 -1.82
C PHE A 328 -25.73 -11.32 -2.34
N GLN A 329 -25.38 -12.55 -1.93
CA GLN A 329 -26.13 -13.76 -2.30
C GLN A 329 -27.58 -13.75 -1.82
N ASN A 330 -27.84 -13.17 -0.65
CA ASN A 330 -29.15 -13.17 -0.02
C ASN A 330 -30.01 -11.94 -0.38
N LEU A 331 -29.46 -10.96 -1.13
CA LEU A 331 -30.22 -9.80 -1.56
C LEU A 331 -31.20 -10.14 -2.68
N ASN A 332 -32.40 -9.54 -2.61
CA ASN A 332 -33.32 -9.50 -3.75
C ASN A 332 -32.78 -8.60 -4.86
N PRO A 333 -33.36 -8.59 -6.08
CA PRO A 333 -32.83 -7.82 -7.20
C PRO A 333 -32.62 -6.33 -6.88
N ASP A 334 -33.53 -5.69 -6.16
CA ASP A 334 -33.40 -4.26 -5.80
C ASP A 334 -32.32 -4.03 -4.74
N GLY A 335 -32.15 -4.98 -3.82
CA GLY A 335 -31.04 -4.98 -2.89
C GLY A 335 -29.68 -5.13 -3.60
N LYS A 336 -29.59 -6.06 -4.60
CA LYS A 336 -28.40 -6.21 -5.43
C LYS A 336 -28.08 -4.94 -6.22
N ARG A 337 -29.09 -4.26 -6.81
CA ARG A 337 -28.90 -2.99 -7.52
C ARG A 337 -28.30 -1.92 -6.61
N ARG A 338 -28.86 -1.75 -5.41
CA ARG A 338 -28.32 -0.80 -4.41
C ARG A 338 -26.90 -1.17 -3.98
N PHE A 339 -26.65 -2.44 -3.71
CA PHE A 339 -25.32 -2.93 -3.36
C PHE A 339 -24.30 -2.60 -4.47
N LEU A 340 -24.61 -2.94 -5.72
CA LEU A 340 -23.75 -2.71 -6.87
C LEU A 340 -23.55 -1.22 -7.15
N GLN A 341 -24.60 -0.42 -7.03
CA GLN A 341 -24.51 1.03 -7.15
C GLN A 341 -23.54 1.62 -6.12
N GLN A 342 -23.60 1.12 -4.88
CA GLN A 342 -22.65 1.48 -3.83
C GLN A 342 -21.26 0.90 -4.08
N TYR A 343 -21.15 -0.37 -4.47
CA TYR A 343 -19.89 -1.07 -4.72
C TYR A 343 -19.07 -0.41 -5.84
N PHE A 344 -19.72 0.00 -6.93
CA PHE A 344 -19.08 0.72 -8.03
C PHE A 344 -19.13 2.25 -7.87
N GLY A 345 -19.60 2.77 -6.69
CA GLY A 345 -19.59 4.20 -6.37
C GLY A 345 -20.48 5.07 -7.26
N GLY A 346 -21.56 4.50 -7.81
CA GLY A 346 -22.49 5.24 -8.68
C GLY A 346 -21.93 5.57 -10.06
N VAL A 347 -20.81 4.96 -10.46
CA VAL A 347 -20.22 5.14 -11.80
C VAL A 347 -21.13 4.50 -12.84
N GLU A 348 -21.36 5.22 -13.95
CA GLU A 348 -22.05 4.72 -15.12
C GLU A 348 -21.05 4.09 -16.10
N PRO A 349 -21.43 3.04 -16.85
CA PRO A 349 -20.57 2.49 -17.87
C PRO A 349 -20.40 3.51 -19.00
N THR A 350 -19.20 3.58 -19.54
CA THR A 350 -18.89 4.43 -20.68
C THR A 350 -19.62 3.93 -21.93
N ALA A 351 -20.14 4.83 -22.73
CA ALA A 351 -20.77 4.47 -24.00
C ALA A 351 -19.79 3.65 -24.88
N GLY A 352 -20.16 2.40 -25.19
CA GLY A 352 -19.29 1.45 -25.89
C GLY A 352 -18.50 0.51 -24.97
N GLY A 353 -18.48 0.72 -23.64
CA GLY A 353 -17.80 -0.16 -22.68
C GLY A 353 -16.28 -0.11 -22.72
N ASP A 354 -15.69 0.88 -23.44
CA ASP A 354 -14.23 1.00 -23.63
C ASP A 354 -13.55 1.91 -22.61
N GLY A 355 -14.32 2.42 -21.64
CA GLY A 355 -13.79 3.26 -20.57
C GLY A 355 -12.85 2.50 -19.63
N ASP A 356 -12.07 3.28 -18.85
CA ASP A 356 -11.12 2.77 -17.85
C ASP A 356 -11.68 2.80 -16.43
N ASN A 357 -12.97 3.13 -16.26
CA ASN A 357 -13.57 3.11 -14.94
C ASN A 357 -13.74 1.68 -14.40
N PRO A 358 -13.86 1.47 -13.08
CA PRO A 358 -13.93 0.14 -12.47
C PRO A 358 -15.09 -0.71 -12.99
N LEU A 359 -16.23 -0.11 -13.33
CA LEU A 359 -17.40 -0.82 -13.87
C LEU A 359 -17.13 -1.33 -15.28
N ASP A 360 -16.55 -0.49 -16.16
CA ASP A 360 -16.18 -0.90 -17.52
C ASP A 360 -15.14 -2.02 -17.50
N GLN A 361 -14.12 -1.92 -16.66
CA GLN A 361 -13.10 -2.97 -16.51
C GLN A 361 -13.72 -4.27 -15.99
N TYR A 362 -14.62 -4.20 -15.02
CA TYR A 362 -15.34 -5.36 -14.52
C TYR A 362 -16.18 -6.01 -15.62
N LEU A 363 -16.99 -5.25 -16.36
CA LEU A 363 -17.82 -5.75 -17.45
C LEU A 363 -16.99 -6.38 -18.58
N LYS A 364 -15.86 -5.77 -18.96
CA LYS A 364 -14.90 -6.35 -19.91
C LYS A 364 -14.44 -7.74 -19.45
N ARG A 365 -14.07 -7.86 -18.17
CA ARG A 365 -13.63 -9.15 -17.61
C ARG A 365 -14.75 -10.18 -17.57
N VAL A 366 -15.97 -9.79 -17.19
CA VAL A 366 -17.12 -10.69 -17.20
C VAL A 366 -17.42 -11.20 -18.60
N HIS A 367 -17.48 -10.32 -19.61
CA HIS A 367 -17.71 -10.71 -20.99
C HIS A 367 -16.59 -11.63 -21.53
N HIS A 368 -15.33 -11.34 -21.20
CA HIS A 368 -14.21 -12.20 -21.59
C HIS A 368 -14.34 -13.59 -20.96
N VAL A 369 -14.61 -13.66 -19.69
CA VAL A 369 -14.72 -14.94 -18.94
C VAL A 369 -15.89 -15.76 -19.44
N GLN A 370 -17.02 -15.14 -19.71
CA GLN A 370 -18.20 -15.82 -20.24
C GLN A 370 -18.01 -16.35 -21.69
N ARG A 371 -17.09 -15.76 -22.44
CA ARG A 371 -16.78 -16.22 -23.79
C ARG A 371 -15.67 -17.27 -23.82
N GLU A 372 -14.58 -17.05 -23.07
CA GLU A 372 -13.34 -17.83 -23.23
C GLU A 372 -13.22 -19.02 -22.25
N TYR A 373 -13.86 -18.94 -21.08
CA TYR A 373 -13.64 -19.94 -20.02
C TYR A 373 -14.86 -20.79 -19.69
N VAL A 374 -15.88 -20.80 -20.54
CA VAL A 374 -17.05 -21.68 -20.38
C VAL A 374 -16.62 -23.13 -20.59
N GLU A 375 -16.92 -23.99 -19.60
CA GLU A 375 -16.69 -25.44 -19.69
C GLU A 375 -17.97 -26.14 -20.15
N ARG A 376 -18.05 -26.40 -21.46
CA ARG A 376 -19.25 -26.93 -22.10
C ARG A 376 -19.63 -28.33 -21.61
N GLN A 377 -18.67 -29.18 -21.28
CA GLN A 377 -18.93 -30.57 -20.84
C GLN A 377 -19.42 -30.64 -19.39
N GLY A 378 -19.16 -29.61 -18.55
CA GLY A 378 -19.67 -29.53 -17.17
C GLY A 378 -20.85 -28.59 -16.97
N GLY A 379 -21.27 -27.84 -18.01
CA GLY A 379 -22.29 -26.81 -17.91
C GLY A 379 -21.92 -25.66 -16.97
N LEU A 380 -20.62 -25.47 -16.69
CA LEU A 380 -20.14 -24.42 -15.82
C LEU A 380 -20.01 -23.10 -16.58
N GLU A 381 -20.66 -22.07 -16.03
CA GLU A 381 -20.45 -20.69 -16.45
C GLU A 381 -19.00 -20.30 -16.32
N GLY A 382 -18.48 -19.50 -17.25
CA GLY A 382 -17.05 -19.18 -17.30
C GLY A 382 -16.47 -18.65 -15.98
N TRP A 383 -17.23 -17.83 -15.26
CA TRP A 383 -16.79 -17.25 -13.99
C TRP A 383 -16.71 -18.25 -12.82
N ARG A 384 -17.37 -19.42 -12.95
CA ARG A 384 -17.33 -20.52 -11.96
C ARG A 384 -16.15 -21.46 -12.16
N THR A 385 -15.49 -21.38 -13.33
CA THR A 385 -14.27 -22.15 -13.58
C THR A 385 -13.07 -21.54 -12.84
N ASP A 386 -12.04 -22.33 -12.58
CA ASP A 386 -10.86 -21.83 -11.89
C ASP A 386 -10.16 -20.74 -12.69
N ARG A 387 -10.03 -20.88 -14.03
CA ARG A 387 -9.46 -19.84 -14.90
C ARG A 387 -10.28 -18.57 -14.88
N GLY A 388 -11.60 -18.67 -15.03
CA GLY A 388 -12.48 -17.51 -15.02
C GLY A 388 -12.47 -16.78 -13.69
N ARG A 389 -12.44 -17.52 -12.58
CA ARG A 389 -12.37 -16.98 -11.24
C ARG A 389 -11.08 -16.16 -11.01
N ILE A 390 -9.95 -16.71 -11.42
CA ILE A 390 -8.66 -15.98 -11.32
C ILE A 390 -8.63 -14.78 -12.25
N TYR A 391 -9.15 -14.92 -13.50
CA TYR A 391 -9.20 -13.81 -14.43
C TYR A 391 -10.08 -12.64 -13.93
N LEU A 392 -11.24 -12.94 -13.33
CA LEU A 392 -12.08 -11.88 -12.72
C LEU A 392 -11.34 -11.13 -11.62
N LYS A 393 -10.58 -11.83 -10.79
CA LYS A 393 -9.80 -11.23 -9.69
C LYS A 393 -8.59 -10.44 -10.19
N ARG A 394 -7.83 -10.98 -11.13
CA ARG A 394 -6.49 -10.49 -11.47
C ARG A 394 -6.40 -9.83 -12.86
N GLY A 395 -7.37 -10.08 -13.74
CA GLY A 395 -7.32 -9.63 -15.14
C GLY A 395 -6.37 -10.48 -15.99
N ASP A 396 -5.89 -9.89 -17.09
CA ASP A 396 -4.94 -10.55 -17.98
C ASP A 396 -3.60 -10.81 -17.29
N PRO A 397 -3.04 -12.03 -17.41
CA PRO A 397 -1.70 -12.31 -16.91
C PRO A 397 -0.64 -11.56 -17.73
N ASN A 398 0.43 -11.11 -17.06
CA ASN A 398 1.57 -10.48 -17.73
C ASN A 398 2.34 -11.48 -18.61
N ASN A 399 2.35 -12.76 -18.20
CA ASN A 399 2.94 -13.84 -18.97
C ASN A 399 2.01 -15.06 -18.90
N ARG A 400 1.76 -15.67 -20.07
CA ARG A 400 0.91 -16.87 -20.19
C ARG A 400 1.61 -17.93 -21.01
N VAL A 401 1.84 -19.09 -20.42
CA VAL A 401 2.26 -20.30 -21.14
C VAL A 401 1.04 -21.19 -21.30
N SER A 402 0.70 -21.56 -22.52
CA SER A 402 -0.41 -22.46 -22.83
C SER A 402 0.09 -23.65 -23.64
N ARG A 403 -0.24 -24.85 -23.19
CA ARG A 403 0.10 -26.12 -23.86
C ARG A 403 -1.15 -27.00 -23.97
N PRO A 404 -2.03 -26.69 -24.93
CA PRO A 404 -3.26 -27.46 -25.11
C PRO A 404 -2.99 -28.85 -25.71
N LEU A 405 -1.87 -29.03 -26.39
CA LEU A 405 -1.42 -30.29 -26.99
C LEU A 405 0.01 -30.60 -26.52
N PRO A 406 0.19 -31.03 -25.27
CA PRO A 406 1.51 -31.35 -24.75
C PRO A 406 2.04 -32.67 -25.33
N PRO A 407 3.32 -33.02 -25.13
CA PRO A 407 3.87 -34.30 -25.51
C PRO A 407 3.04 -35.48 -25.01
N ALA A 408 3.18 -36.66 -25.69
CA ALA A 408 2.40 -37.85 -25.37
C ALA A 408 2.52 -38.25 -23.89
N GLY A 409 1.36 -38.42 -23.23
CA GLY A 409 1.29 -38.78 -21.82
C GLY A 409 1.05 -37.60 -20.86
N ALA A 410 1.39 -36.35 -21.22
CA ALA A 410 1.14 -35.19 -20.38
C ALA A 410 -0.29 -34.67 -20.52
N ALA A 411 -0.84 -34.10 -19.46
CA ALA A 411 -2.12 -33.38 -19.49
C ALA A 411 -1.94 -31.98 -20.06
N PRO A 412 -2.94 -31.42 -20.76
CA PRO A 412 -2.96 -30.00 -21.15
C PRO A 412 -2.81 -29.09 -19.93
N TYR A 413 -2.05 -28.01 -20.08
CA TYR A 413 -1.83 -27.09 -18.99
C TYR A 413 -1.71 -25.64 -19.44
N GLU A 414 -1.97 -24.72 -18.51
CA GLU A 414 -1.67 -23.30 -18.63
C GLU A 414 -0.96 -22.82 -17.36
N ILE A 415 0.03 -21.94 -17.54
CA ILE A 415 0.68 -21.24 -16.45
C ILE A 415 0.46 -19.75 -16.68
N TRP A 416 -0.10 -19.08 -15.69
CA TRP A 416 -0.33 -17.65 -15.69
C TRP A 416 0.56 -16.99 -14.66
N GLN A 417 1.26 -15.94 -15.05
CA GLN A 417 2.08 -15.13 -14.17
C GLN A 417 1.57 -13.69 -14.18
N HIS A 418 1.24 -13.18 -13.00
CA HIS A 418 0.93 -11.80 -12.74
C HIS A 418 2.08 -11.19 -11.96
N THR A 419 2.78 -10.22 -12.53
CA THR A 419 3.96 -9.60 -11.92
C THR A 419 3.61 -8.34 -11.12
N VAL A 420 2.38 -7.85 -11.26
CA VAL A 420 1.84 -6.68 -10.56
C VAL A 420 0.50 -7.07 -9.95
N PRO A 421 0.24 -6.75 -8.68
CA PRO A 421 1.09 -6.07 -7.67
C PRO A 421 2.17 -6.98 -7.07
N SER A 422 2.07 -8.27 -7.20
CA SER A 422 3.02 -9.28 -6.70
C SER A 422 3.22 -10.35 -7.76
N ASN A 423 4.36 -11.04 -7.71
CA ASN A 423 4.65 -12.13 -8.63
C ASN A 423 3.84 -13.38 -8.28
N TYR A 424 2.56 -13.38 -8.67
CA TYR A 424 1.68 -14.53 -8.50
C TYR A 424 1.72 -15.45 -9.72
N VAL A 425 1.84 -16.73 -9.46
CA VAL A 425 1.82 -17.78 -10.48
C VAL A 425 0.67 -18.72 -10.21
N TYR A 426 -0.08 -19.05 -11.26
CA TYR A 426 -1.19 -20.00 -11.23
C TYR A 426 -0.97 -21.06 -12.29
N VAL A 427 -1.09 -22.32 -11.90
CA VAL A 427 -0.95 -23.48 -12.79
C VAL A 427 -2.28 -24.19 -12.89
N PHE A 428 -2.80 -24.23 -14.10
CA PHE A 428 -4.05 -24.92 -14.42
C PHE A 428 -3.75 -26.16 -15.25
N VAL A 429 -4.35 -27.28 -14.89
CA VAL A 429 -4.18 -28.57 -15.59
C VAL A 429 -5.54 -29.17 -15.93
N ASP A 430 -5.68 -29.60 -17.18
CA ASP A 430 -6.83 -30.38 -17.64
C ASP A 430 -6.50 -31.88 -17.56
N GLU A 431 -6.58 -32.43 -16.34
CA GLU A 431 -6.25 -33.83 -16.07
C GLU A 431 -7.14 -34.80 -16.86
N ALA A 432 -8.40 -34.44 -17.06
CA ALA A 432 -9.36 -35.27 -17.78
C ALA A 432 -9.31 -35.11 -19.31
N ARG A 433 -8.58 -34.11 -19.82
CA ARG A 433 -8.45 -33.79 -21.27
C ARG A 433 -9.79 -33.49 -21.94
N ILE A 434 -10.67 -32.83 -21.23
CA ILE A 434 -12.04 -32.49 -21.68
C ILE A 434 -12.24 -30.97 -21.77
N GLY A 435 -11.17 -30.16 -21.63
CA GLY A 435 -11.23 -28.70 -21.61
C GLY A 435 -11.55 -28.11 -20.24
N SER A 436 -11.56 -28.95 -19.17
CA SER A 436 -11.79 -28.50 -17.79
C SER A 436 -10.45 -28.33 -17.07
N TYR A 437 -10.03 -27.06 -16.94
CA TYR A 437 -8.74 -26.69 -16.35
C TYR A 437 -8.92 -26.36 -14.87
N ARG A 438 -8.31 -27.15 -14.00
CA ARG A 438 -8.33 -26.94 -12.55
C ARG A 438 -7.05 -26.29 -12.07
N LEU A 439 -7.17 -25.36 -11.12
CA LEU A 439 -6.03 -24.75 -10.44
C LEU A 439 -5.35 -25.82 -9.56
N VAL A 440 -4.14 -26.21 -9.94
CA VAL A 440 -3.37 -27.22 -9.20
C VAL A 440 -2.33 -26.58 -8.28
N TYR A 441 -1.72 -25.46 -8.70
CA TYR A 441 -0.72 -24.75 -7.91
C TYR A 441 -0.88 -23.24 -8.03
N THR A 442 -0.59 -22.55 -6.94
CA THR A 442 -0.38 -21.11 -6.90
C THR A 442 0.46 -20.72 -5.69
N ASN A 443 1.19 -19.62 -5.79
CA ASN A 443 1.81 -18.93 -4.66
C ASN A 443 0.99 -17.72 -4.16
N ASP A 444 -0.22 -17.53 -4.68
CA ASP A 444 -1.16 -16.52 -4.17
C ASP A 444 -1.73 -16.99 -2.83
N PRO A 445 -1.52 -16.24 -1.72
CA PRO A 445 -2.01 -16.64 -0.39
C PRO A 445 -3.54 -16.67 -0.26
N LEU A 446 -4.27 -16.06 -1.20
CA LEU A 446 -5.74 -16.06 -1.23
C LEU A 446 -6.34 -17.26 -1.94
N GLU A 447 -5.49 -18.10 -2.52
CA GLU A 447 -5.89 -19.29 -3.26
C GLU A 447 -5.22 -20.53 -2.68
N THR A 448 -5.78 -21.69 -2.94
CA THR A 448 -5.26 -22.94 -2.37
C THR A 448 -4.70 -23.83 -3.47
N SER A 449 -3.45 -24.27 -3.31
CA SER A 449 -2.87 -25.31 -4.13
C SER A 449 -3.41 -26.69 -3.76
N LEU A 450 -3.53 -27.58 -4.74
CA LEU A 450 -3.89 -28.96 -4.45
C LEU A 450 -2.75 -29.68 -3.72
N PRO A 451 -3.09 -30.60 -2.81
CA PRO A 451 -2.08 -31.51 -2.25
C PRO A 451 -1.38 -32.27 -3.37
N ASP A 452 -0.08 -32.51 -3.25
CA ASP A 452 0.73 -33.23 -4.24
C ASP A 452 0.69 -32.64 -5.66
N TRP A 453 0.52 -31.33 -5.79
CA TRP A 453 0.44 -30.63 -7.07
C TRP A 453 1.67 -30.92 -7.97
N GLU A 454 2.86 -31.12 -7.39
CA GLU A 454 4.08 -31.47 -8.11
C GLU A 454 3.96 -32.77 -8.92
N ARG A 455 3.05 -33.67 -8.51
CA ARG A 455 2.78 -34.93 -9.24
C ARG A 455 1.74 -34.76 -10.36
N ARG A 456 1.05 -33.66 -10.39
CA ARG A 456 -0.03 -33.35 -11.34
C ARG A 456 0.45 -32.55 -12.53
N ILE A 457 1.64 -32.02 -12.47
CA ILE A 457 2.25 -31.25 -13.56
C ILE A 457 3.23 -32.11 -14.35
N SER A 458 3.39 -31.81 -15.63
CA SER A 458 4.41 -32.43 -16.48
C SER A 458 5.82 -31.88 -16.18
N SER A 459 6.85 -32.62 -16.65
CA SER A 459 8.25 -32.15 -16.61
C SER A 459 8.40 -30.77 -17.27
N ASP A 460 7.75 -30.57 -18.43
CA ASP A 460 7.79 -29.31 -19.16
C ASP A 460 7.17 -28.15 -18.35
N ALA A 461 6.04 -28.40 -17.68
CA ALA A 461 5.43 -27.42 -16.79
C ALA A 461 6.33 -27.11 -15.59
N ALA A 462 7.02 -28.12 -15.03
CA ALA A 462 7.97 -27.93 -13.95
C ALA A 462 9.18 -27.07 -14.37
N GLU A 463 9.70 -27.28 -15.58
CA GLU A 463 10.79 -26.46 -16.13
C GLU A 463 10.35 -25.00 -16.36
N GLU A 464 9.12 -24.79 -16.85
CA GLU A 464 8.57 -23.43 -16.99
C GLU A 464 8.44 -22.72 -15.65
N LEU A 465 7.97 -23.42 -14.61
CA LEU A 465 7.88 -22.87 -13.25
C LEU A 465 9.26 -22.49 -12.69
N MET A 466 10.25 -23.35 -12.88
CA MET A 466 11.62 -23.04 -12.44
C MET A 466 12.19 -21.82 -13.15
N ARG A 467 11.89 -21.62 -14.45
CA ARG A 467 12.26 -20.40 -15.18
C ARG A 467 11.56 -19.14 -14.62
N MET A 468 10.36 -19.30 -14.07
CA MET A 468 9.62 -18.23 -13.40
C MET A 468 10.04 -18.01 -11.92
N GLY A 469 11.08 -18.73 -11.45
CA GLY A 469 11.60 -18.62 -10.08
C GLY A 469 10.82 -19.42 -9.04
N ILE A 470 9.94 -20.34 -9.45
CA ILE A 470 9.19 -21.21 -8.54
C ILE A 470 9.98 -22.53 -8.36
N PRO A 471 10.43 -22.86 -7.13
CA PRO A 471 11.14 -24.11 -6.89
C PRO A 471 10.18 -25.29 -6.99
N VAL A 472 10.48 -26.23 -7.88
CA VAL A 472 9.75 -27.49 -8.05
C VAL A 472 10.66 -28.65 -7.67
N ARG A 473 10.19 -29.53 -6.78
CA ARG A 473 10.92 -30.77 -6.45
C ARG A 473 10.63 -31.84 -7.51
N ILE A 474 11.47 -31.91 -8.50
CA ILE A 474 11.41 -33.03 -9.46
C ILE A 474 11.90 -34.30 -8.73
N ARG A 475 10.96 -35.18 -8.37
CA ARG A 475 11.33 -36.55 -7.99
C ARG A 475 11.63 -37.32 -9.28
N ASN A 476 12.89 -37.62 -9.50
CA ASN A 476 13.26 -38.62 -10.51
C ASN A 476 12.46 -39.89 -10.22
N GLN A 477 11.62 -40.30 -11.18
CA GLN A 477 10.96 -41.60 -11.18
C GLN A 477 11.98 -42.71 -11.49
#